data_5ff1e96f991be5a338722e265e6ce1fa
#
_entry.id   5ff1e96f991be5a338722e265e6ce1fa
#
_cell.length_a   1.000
_cell.length_b   1.000
_cell.length_c   1.000
_cell.angle_alpha   90.00
_cell.angle_beta   90.00
_cell.angle_gamma   90.00
#
_symmetry.space_group_name_H-M   'P 1'
#
loop_
_entity.id
_entity.type
_entity.pdbx_description
1 polymer ?
#
loop_
_entity_poly.entity_id
_entity_poly.type
_entity_poly.pdbx_seq_one_letter_code
_entity_poly.pdbx_strand_id
1 'polypeptide(L)'
;MIHLEQVSKIYGEGPTSVHALDAVSFDVEAGEFVSVMGTSGSGKSTLLNLVSALDVPTSGKVVLAGQDISTLSDDALTLFRRRTVGLVFQFFNLLPALNALDNTLLPVMLDRKVNAADEERASMLLEEVGLGGRKMHFVNQLSGGEMQRVAIARALMLEPRIILADEPTGSLDSHTGQAVLRLLRRCCDHHDATVMMVTHDIKAAGVGDRLLVLKDGRLVDDRAMSEVTGTRTVGAVEAAS
;
A
#
# COMPACT_ATOMS: atom_id res chain seq x y z
N MET A 1 5.99 -1.14 -13.37
CA MET A 1 6.31 -1.75 -12.06
C MET A 1 5.27 -2.80 -11.65
N ILE A 2 3.99 -2.48 -11.77
CA ILE A 2 2.85 -3.40 -11.55
C ILE A 2 2.13 -3.50 -12.88
N HIS A 3 1.88 -4.72 -13.37
CA HIS A 3 1.16 -4.96 -14.62
C HIS A 3 0.14 -6.06 -14.40
N LEU A 4 -1.14 -5.75 -14.65
CA LEU A 4 -2.26 -6.67 -14.63
C LEU A 4 -2.84 -6.79 -16.04
N GLU A 5 -3.01 -8.02 -16.53
CA GLU A 5 -3.58 -8.31 -17.84
C GLU A 5 -4.76 -9.27 -17.68
N GLN A 6 -5.98 -8.79 -17.93
CA GLN A 6 -7.24 -9.55 -17.86
C GLN A 6 -7.40 -10.38 -16.59
N VAL A 7 -7.04 -9.80 -15.46
CA VAL A 7 -7.00 -10.48 -14.16
C VAL A 7 -8.39 -10.68 -13.61
N SER A 8 -8.73 -11.94 -13.34
CA SER A 8 -9.96 -12.30 -12.64
C SER A 8 -9.64 -13.11 -11.38
N LYS A 9 -10.41 -12.89 -10.33
CA LYS A 9 -10.35 -13.66 -9.08
C LYS A 9 -11.73 -14.09 -8.66
N ILE A 10 -11.90 -15.41 -8.53
CA ILE A 10 -13.15 -16.06 -8.14
C ILE A 10 -12.89 -16.83 -6.85
N TYR A 11 -13.70 -16.61 -5.83
CA TYR A 11 -13.68 -17.37 -4.57
C TYR A 11 -14.88 -18.30 -4.51
N GLY A 12 -14.68 -19.52 -4.02
CA GLY A 12 -15.69 -20.56 -3.93
C GLY A 12 -15.91 -21.26 -5.27
N GLU A 13 -16.84 -22.22 -5.28
CA GLU A 13 -17.19 -23.04 -6.42
C GLU A 13 -18.71 -23.08 -6.64
N GLY A 14 -19.13 -23.33 -7.88
CA GLY A 14 -20.54 -23.51 -8.27
C GLY A 14 -21.40 -22.24 -8.08
N PRO A 15 -22.69 -22.39 -7.71
CA PRO A 15 -23.65 -21.29 -7.66
C PRO A 15 -23.36 -20.23 -6.58
N THR A 16 -22.49 -20.53 -5.61
CA THR A 16 -22.10 -19.62 -4.53
C THR A 16 -20.76 -18.94 -4.77
N SER A 17 -20.18 -19.07 -5.97
CA SER A 17 -18.91 -18.42 -6.32
C SER A 17 -19.07 -16.89 -6.36
N VAL A 18 -18.05 -16.19 -5.86
CA VAL A 18 -17.98 -14.73 -5.85
C VAL A 18 -16.90 -14.28 -6.81
N HIS A 19 -17.27 -13.54 -7.83
CA HIS A 19 -16.35 -12.88 -8.74
C HIS A 19 -15.84 -11.59 -8.08
N ALA A 20 -14.72 -11.68 -7.36
CA ALA A 20 -14.17 -10.55 -6.64
C ALA A 20 -13.42 -9.56 -7.54
N LEU A 21 -12.80 -10.07 -8.63
CA LEU A 21 -12.28 -9.28 -9.74
C LEU A 21 -12.70 -9.92 -11.06
N ASP A 22 -12.97 -9.08 -12.07
CA ASP A 22 -13.45 -9.50 -13.38
C ASP A 22 -12.71 -8.74 -14.51
N ALA A 23 -11.78 -9.43 -15.14
CA ALA A 23 -10.99 -8.99 -16.30
C ALA A 23 -10.28 -7.61 -16.07
N VAL A 24 -9.74 -7.37 -14.89
CA VAL A 24 -9.05 -6.11 -14.55
C VAL A 24 -7.70 -6.03 -15.26
N SER A 25 -7.45 -4.90 -15.95
CA SER A 25 -6.20 -4.63 -16.64
C SER A 25 -5.76 -3.19 -16.36
N PHE A 26 -4.52 -3.00 -15.92
CA PHE A 26 -3.86 -1.70 -15.80
C PHE A 26 -2.34 -1.89 -15.60
N ASP A 27 -1.61 -0.80 -15.80
CA ASP A 27 -0.18 -0.71 -15.54
C ASP A 27 0.10 0.35 -14.48
N VAL A 28 1.14 0.17 -13.67
CA VAL A 28 1.70 1.20 -12.78
C VAL A 28 3.19 1.28 -13.06
N GLU A 29 3.66 2.48 -13.36
CA GLU A 29 5.07 2.74 -13.64
C GLU A 29 5.93 2.72 -12.38
N ALA A 30 7.24 2.60 -12.55
CA ALA A 30 8.17 2.70 -11.43
C ALA A 30 8.16 4.13 -10.84
N GLY A 31 8.08 4.23 -9.52
CA GLY A 31 8.03 5.53 -8.82
C GLY A 31 6.69 6.25 -8.92
N GLU A 32 5.64 5.63 -9.49
CA GLU A 32 4.30 6.19 -9.53
C GLU A 32 3.58 5.97 -8.20
N PHE A 33 2.79 6.96 -7.74
CA PHE A 33 1.87 6.81 -6.62
C PHE A 33 0.44 6.70 -7.14
N VAL A 34 -0.13 5.50 -7.09
CA VAL A 34 -1.50 5.24 -7.55
C VAL A 34 -2.45 5.09 -6.37
N SER A 35 -3.55 5.83 -6.40
CA SER A 35 -4.65 5.69 -5.45
C SER A 35 -5.77 4.83 -6.05
N VAL A 36 -6.25 3.85 -5.30
CA VAL A 36 -7.34 2.96 -5.69
C VAL A 36 -8.55 3.25 -4.84
N MET A 37 -9.65 3.65 -5.46
CA MET A 37 -10.93 3.90 -4.80
C MET A 37 -12.02 2.93 -5.23
N GLY A 38 -13.08 2.86 -4.43
CA GLY A 38 -14.29 2.07 -4.72
C GLY A 38 -15.11 1.84 -3.46
N THR A 39 -16.37 1.46 -3.63
CA THR A 39 -17.27 1.14 -2.50
C THR A 39 -16.84 -0.12 -1.76
N SER A 40 -17.39 -0.38 -0.59
CA SER A 40 -17.21 -1.68 0.09
C SER A 40 -17.66 -2.81 -0.83
N GLY A 41 -16.88 -3.90 -0.86
CA GLY A 41 -17.15 -5.04 -1.75
C GLY A 41 -16.75 -4.85 -3.22
N SER A 42 -16.16 -3.72 -3.63
CA SER A 42 -15.78 -3.49 -5.04
C SER A 42 -14.55 -4.29 -5.53
N GLY A 43 -13.88 -5.08 -4.66
CA GLY A 43 -12.72 -5.88 -5.05
C GLY A 43 -11.36 -5.31 -4.62
N LYS A 44 -11.30 -4.14 -3.94
CA LYS A 44 -10.03 -3.48 -3.54
C LYS A 44 -9.10 -4.36 -2.71
N SER A 45 -9.62 -5.04 -1.69
CA SER A 45 -8.81 -5.93 -0.83
C SER A 45 -8.32 -7.15 -1.62
N THR A 46 -9.13 -7.67 -2.55
CA THR A 46 -8.72 -8.74 -3.46
C THR A 46 -7.60 -8.26 -4.39
N LEU A 47 -7.73 -7.06 -4.96
CA LEU A 47 -6.68 -6.46 -5.76
C LEU A 47 -5.37 -6.31 -4.95
N LEU A 48 -5.45 -5.77 -3.72
CA LEU A 48 -4.28 -5.67 -2.84
C LEU A 48 -3.65 -7.04 -2.53
N ASN A 49 -4.46 -8.07 -2.29
CA ASN A 49 -3.95 -9.43 -2.04
C ASN A 49 -3.17 -9.97 -3.24
N LEU A 50 -3.64 -9.73 -4.46
CA LEU A 50 -2.91 -10.14 -5.68
C LEU A 50 -1.61 -9.32 -5.84
N VAL A 51 -1.68 -7.99 -5.75
CA VAL A 51 -0.51 -7.11 -5.91
C VAL A 51 0.49 -7.26 -4.74
N SER A 52 0.04 -7.73 -3.59
CA SER A 52 0.95 -8.07 -2.48
C SER A 52 1.56 -9.47 -2.57
N ALA A 53 1.22 -10.25 -3.61
CA ALA A 53 1.59 -11.66 -3.71
C ALA A 53 1.16 -12.49 -2.47
N LEU A 54 0.02 -12.14 -1.87
CA LEU A 54 -0.67 -12.94 -0.83
C LEU A 54 -1.58 -13.98 -1.45
N ASP A 55 -1.99 -13.77 -2.70
CA ASP A 55 -2.87 -14.65 -3.45
C ASP A 55 -2.48 -14.62 -4.94
N VAL A 56 -2.98 -15.57 -5.72
CA VAL A 56 -2.78 -15.63 -7.16
C VAL A 56 -4.12 -15.43 -7.91
N PRO A 57 -4.11 -14.93 -9.13
CA PRO A 57 -5.34 -14.78 -9.92
C PRO A 57 -5.94 -16.15 -10.28
N THR A 58 -7.26 -16.22 -10.48
CA THR A 58 -7.93 -17.38 -11.05
C THR A 58 -7.66 -17.47 -12.56
N SER A 59 -7.56 -16.33 -13.23
CA SER A 59 -7.17 -16.20 -14.64
C SER A 59 -6.55 -14.83 -14.90
N GLY A 60 -5.89 -14.68 -16.03
CA GLY A 60 -5.12 -13.50 -16.37
C GLY A 60 -3.70 -13.56 -15.85
N LYS A 61 -2.98 -12.43 -15.93
CA LYS A 61 -1.57 -12.35 -15.61
C LYS A 61 -1.27 -11.19 -14.67
N VAL A 62 -0.45 -11.44 -13.63
CA VAL A 62 0.04 -10.42 -12.70
C VAL A 62 1.56 -10.42 -12.72
N VAL A 63 2.15 -9.30 -13.15
CA VAL A 63 3.61 -9.10 -13.14
C VAL A 63 3.95 -7.98 -12.17
N LEU A 64 4.80 -8.28 -11.19
CA LEU A 64 5.24 -7.35 -10.16
C LEU A 64 6.75 -7.22 -10.20
N ALA A 65 7.26 -6.00 -10.32
CA ALA A 65 8.70 -5.72 -10.40
C ALA A 65 9.43 -6.57 -11.46
N GLY A 66 8.75 -6.88 -12.59
CA GLY A 66 9.26 -7.69 -13.68
C GLY A 66 9.09 -9.21 -13.51
N GLN A 67 8.58 -9.69 -12.38
CA GLN A 67 8.34 -11.11 -12.10
C GLN A 67 6.85 -11.44 -12.30
N ASP A 68 6.54 -12.41 -13.16
CA ASP A 68 5.20 -13.00 -13.25
C ASP A 68 4.95 -13.85 -12.00
N ILE A 69 3.96 -13.46 -11.21
CA ILE A 69 3.60 -14.15 -9.97
C ILE A 69 2.43 -15.12 -10.13
N SER A 70 1.76 -15.13 -11.29
CA SER A 70 0.50 -15.85 -11.52
C SER A 70 0.62 -17.37 -11.36
N THR A 71 1.84 -17.89 -11.52
CA THR A 71 2.14 -19.33 -11.50
C THR A 71 3.18 -19.72 -10.44
N LEU A 72 3.52 -18.81 -9.52
CA LEU A 72 4.48 -19.09 -8.46
C LEU A 72 3.87 -20.00 -7.39
N SER A 73 4.69 -20.85 -6.79
CA SER A 73 4.34 -21.62 -5.59
C SER A 73 4.25 -20.69 -4.36
N ASP A 74 3.54 -21.13 -3.31
CA ASP A 74 3.38 -20.36 -2.06
C ASP A 74 4.72 -19.97 -1.43
N ASP A 75 5.72 -20.85 -1.48
CA ASP A 75 7.08 -20.56 -0.99
C ASP A 75 7.75 -19.47 -1.82
N ALA A 76 7.64 -19.54 -3.15
CA ALA A 76 8.18 -18.54 -4.06
C ALA A 76 7.48 -17.18 -3.89
N LEU A 77 6.14 -17.15 -3.75
CA LEU A 77 5.35 -15.97 -3.44
C LEU A 77 5.79 -15.34 -2.11
N THR A 78 6.01 -16.17 -1.09
CA THR A 78 6.44 -15.70 0.23
C THR A 78 7.82 -15.04 0.18
N LEU A 79 8.79 -15.64 -0.53
CA LEU A 79 10.12 -15.07 -0.72
C LEU A 79 10.08 -13.79 -1.56
N PHE A 80 9.30 -13.78 -2.64
CA PHE A 80 9.10 -12.62 -3.49
C PHE A 80 8.51 -11.45 -2.68
N ARG A 81 7.38 -11.67 -1.99
CA ARG A 81 6.71 -10.67 -1.17
C ARG A 81 7.65 -10.04 -0.14
N ARG A 82 8.38 -10.88 0.60
CA ARG A 82 9.30 -10.43 1.66
C ARG A 82 10.32 -9.40 1.15
N ARG A 83 10.83 -9.58 -0.07
CA ARG A 83 11.92 -8.76 -0.63
C ARG A 83 11.45 -7.63 -1.52
N THR A 84 10.20 -7.68 -2.00
CA THR A 84 9.74 -6.77 -3.05
C THR A 84 8.63 -5.85 -2.57
N VAL A 85 7.85 -6.27 -1.55
CA VAL A 85 6.64 -5.56 -1.14
C VAL A 85 6.70 -5.13 0.32
N GLY A 86 6.53 -3.83 0.56
CA GLY A 86 6.27 -3.26 1.88
C GLY A 86 4.77 -3.09 2.10
N LEU A 87 4.25 -3.52 3.26
CA LEU A 87 2.83 -3.46 3.58
C LEU A 87 2.57 -2.47 4.73
N VAL A 88 1.60 -1.58 4.51
CA VAL A 88 1.10 -0.61 5.49
C VAL A 88 -0.41 -0.82 5.65
N PHE A 89 -0.87 -1.16 6.84
CA PHE A 89 -2.28 -1.50 7.12
C PHE A 89 -2.98 -0.42 7.93
N GLN A 90 -4.31 -0.38 7.87
CA GLN A 90 -5.17 0.52 8.62
C GLN A 90 -4.96 0.40 10.14
N PHE A 91 -4.80 -0.82 10.67
CA PHE A 91 -4.62 -1.11 12.09
C PHE A 91 -3.16 -1.40 12.46
N PHE A 92 -2.20 -0.82 11.72
CA PHE A 92 -0.77 -0.83 11.97
C PHE A 92 -0.12 -2.23 11.93
N ASN A 93 -0.76 -3.27 12.44
CA ASN A 93 -0.28 -4.65 12.56
C ASN A 93 1.12 -4.72 13.20
N LEU A 94 1.35 -3.93 14.25
CA LEU A 94 2.55 -3.99 15.06
C LEU A 94 2.43 -5.11 16.10
N LEU A 95 3.55 -5.73 16.43
CA LEU A 95 3.62 -6.74 17.50
C LEU A 95 3.71 -6.06 18.86
N PRO A 96 2.71 -6.21 19.76
CA PRO A 96 2.70 -5.49 21.05
C PRO A 96 3.86 -5.85 21.99
N ALA A 97 4.44 -7.04 21.82
CA ALA A 97 5.57 -7.51 22.61
C ALA A 97 6.91 -6.90 22.18
N LEU A 98 6.95 -6.18 21.05
CA LEU A 98 8.13 -5.54 20.50
C LEU A 98 8.05 -4.02 20.66
N ASN A 99 9.21 -3.36 20.87
CA ASN A 99 9.31 -1.91 20.81
C ASN A 99 9.28 -1.40 19.36
N ALA A 100 9.38 -0.09 19.12
CA ALA A 100 9.34 0.50 17.79
C ALA A 100 10.51 0.05 16.91
N LEU A 101 11.72 -0.05 17.48
CA LEU A 101 12.92 -0.51 16.77
C LEU A 101 12.77 -1.97 16.33
N ASP A 102 12.37 -2.85 17.24
CA ASP A 102 12.19 -4.26 16.95
C ASP A 102 11.05 -4.52 15.96
N ASN A 103 9.95 -3.75 16.05
CA ASN A 103 8.89 -3.79 15.02
C ASN A 103 9.42 -3.38 13.64
N THR A 104 10.30 -2.39 13.56
CA THR A 104 10.93 -1.96 12.30
C THR A 104 11.88 -3.04 11.77
N LEU A 105 12.62 -3.72 12.64
CA LEU A 105 13.54 -4.82 12.29
C LEU A 105 12.82 -6.13 11.91
N LEU A 106 11.54 -6.27 12.20
CA LEU A 106 10.81 -7.54 12.02
C LEU A 106 10.97 -8.17 10.63
N PRO A 107 10.94 -7.44 9.49
CA PRO A 107 11.16 -8.03 8.17
C PRO A 107 12.53 -8.71 8.04
N VAL A 108 13.57 -8.12 8.63
CA VAL A 108 14.94 -8.71 8.64
C VAL A 108 14.96 -9.96 9.52
N MET A 109 14.36 -9.90 10.72
CA MET A 109 14.30 -11.05 11.64
C MET A 109 13.62 -12.26 11.02
N LEU A 110 12.66 -12.04 10.11
CA LEU A 110 11.95 -13.11 9.38
C LEU A 110 12.74 -13.65 8.18
N ASP A 111 13.71 -12.88 7.66
CA ASP A 111 14.52 -13.28 6.50
C ASP A 111 15.88 -13.88 6.91
N ARG A 112 16.53 -13.27 7.91
CA ARG A 112 17.88 -13.65 8.34
C ARG A 112 18.20 -13.10 9.75
N LYS A 113 19.37 -13.44 10.27
CA LYS A 113 19.86 -12.85 11.52
C LYS A 113 20.15 -11.36 11.34
N VAL A 114 19.66 -10.54 12.28
CA VAL A 114 19.92 -9.09 12.35
C VAL A 114 21.40 -8.84 12.63
N ASN A 115 21.97 -7.82 12.00
CA ASN A 115 23.32 -7.32 12.21
C ASN A 115 23.33 -5.82 12.56
N ALA A 116 24.51 -5.26 12.88
CA ALA A 116 24.62 -3.86 13.30
C ALA A 116 24.18 -2.86 12.22
N ALA A 117 24.40 -3.14 10.94
CA ALA A 117 23.93 -2.27 9.86
C ALA A 117 22.39 -2.26 9.74
N ASP A 118 21.73 -3.38 10.06
CA ASP A 118 20.27 -3.42 10.11
C ASP A 118 19.71 -2.57 11.26
N GLU A 119 20.34 -2.61 12.43
CA GLU A 119 19.94 -1.79 13.58
C GLU A 119 20.14 -0.31 13.28
N GLU A 120 21.26 0.06 12.66
CA GLU A 120 21.53 1.43 12.22
C GLU A 120 20.48 1.90 11.21
N ARG A 121 20.18 1.08 10.19
CA ARG A 121 19.15 1.38 9.19
C ARG A 121 17.78 1.54 9.83
N ALA A 122 17.34 0.63 10.69
CA ALA A 122 16.07 0.74 11.41
C ALA A 122 16.00 2.02 12.24
N SER A 123 17.11 2.38 12.89
CA SER A 123 17.27 3.62 13.65
C SER A 123 17.10 4.86 12.76
N MET A 124 17.76 4.89 11.59
CA MET A 124 17.64 5.98 10.61
C MET A 124 16.21 6.10 10.06
N LEU A 125 15.56 5.00 9.73
CA LEU A 125 14.16 5.02 9.26
C LEU A 125 13.21 5.58 10.33
N LEU A 126 13.40 5.23 11.62
CA LEU A 126 12.62 5.80 12.71
C LEU A 126 12.89 7.30 12.90
N GLU A 127 14.11 7.77 12.69
CA GLU A 127 14.43 9.21 12.69
C GLU A 127 13.73 9.91 11.52
N GLU A 128 13.76 9.34 10.34
CA GLU A 128 13.12 9.88 9.13
C GLU A 128 11.61 10.07 9.29
N VAL A 129 10.95 9.13 9.99
CA VAL A 129 9.51 9.25 10.29
C VAL A 129 9.23 10.07 11.58
N GLY A 130 10.26 10.70 12.16
CA GLY A 130 10.15 11.58 13.33
C GLY A 130 9.96 10.84 14.66
N LEU A 131 10.50 9.61 14.77
CA LEU A 131 10.41 8.75 15.95
C LEU A 131 11.77 8.44 16.58
N GLY A 132 12.82 9.20 16.29
CA GLY A 132 14.17 8.98 16.83
C GLY A 132 14.23 8.87 18.35
N GLY A 133 13.45 9.68 19.07
CA GLY A 133 13.33 9.65 20.55
C GLY A 133 12.36 8.57 21.06
N ARG A 134 11.73 7.77 20.21
CA ARG A 134 10.71 6.77 20.55
C ARG A 134 11.13 5.34 20.25
N LYS A 135 12.35 5.10 19.80
CA LYS A 135 12.85 3.78 19.32
C LYS A 135 12.57 2.63 20.28
N MET A 136 12.73 2.88 21.59
CA MET A 136 12.55 1.87 22.65
C MET A 136 11.14 1.84 23.26
N HIS A 137 10.18 2.64 22.72
CA HIS A 137 8.81 2.62 23.21
C HIS A 137 8.06 1.41 22.65
N PHE A 138 7.29 0.75 23.50
CA PHE A 138 6.39 -0.33 23.12
C PHE A 138 5.10 0.24 22.50
N VAL A 139 4.36 -0.62 21.78
CA VAL A 139 3.15 -0.25 21.03
C VAL A 139 2.13 0.49 21.92
N ASN A 140 1.94 0.05 23.16
CA ASN A 140 1.02 0.67 24.13
C ASN A 140 1.46 2.06 24.64
N GLN A 141 2.67 2.50 24.31
CA GLN A 141 3.22 3.82 24.67
C GLN A 141 3.19 4.79 23.49
N LEU A 142 2.69 4.34 22.32
CA LEU A 142 2.64 5.10 21.08
C LEU A 142 1.20 5.51 20.76
N SER A 143 1.04 6.73 20.24
CA SER A 143 -0.21 7.18 19.65
C SER A 143 -0.50 6.45 18.34
N GLY A 144 -1.74 6.48 17.82
CA GLY A 144 -2.11 5.87 16.54
C GLY A 144 -1.24 6.35 15.38
N GLY A 145 -0.96 7.65 15.31
CA GLY A 145 -0.09 8.21 14.29
C GLY A 145 1.38 7.80 14.44
N GLU A 146 1.88 7.63 15.69
CA GLU A 146 3.23 7.09 15.91
C GLU A 146 3.30 5.61 15.50
N MET A 147 2.29 4.82 15.83
CA MET A 147 2.18 3.42 15.39
C MET A 147 2.18 3.29 13.86
N GLN A 148 1.45 4.17 13.16
CA GLN A 148 1.42 4.17 11.70
C GLN A 148 2.78 4.55 11.10
N ARG A 149 3.49 5.50 11.70
CA ARG A 149 4.85 5.85 11.28
C ARG A 149 5.85 4.71 11.51
N VAL A 150 5.73 3.95 12.61
CA VAL A 150 6.52 2.71 12.80
C VAL A 150 6.19 1.69 11.71
N ALA A 151 4.91 1.51 11.35
CA ALA A 151 4.50 0.60 10.28
C ALA A 151 5.09 0.99 8.91
N ILE A 152 5.19 2.30 8.61
CA ILE A 152 5.87 2.80 7.40
C ILE A 152 7.37 2.53 7.46
N ALA A 153 8.05 2.82 8.57
CA ALA A 153 9.47 2.52 8.76
C ALA A 153 9.74 1.01 8.57
N ARG A 154 8.89 0.16 9.16
CA ARG A 154 8.94 -1.29 8.96
C ARG A 154 8.80 -1.68 7.49
N ALA A 155 7.86 -1.07 6.78
CA ALA A 155 7.63 -1.37 5.37
C ALA A 155 8.87 -1.04 4.51
N LEU A 156 9.63 0.00 4.85
CA LEU A 156 10.85 0.44 4.16
C LEU A 156 12.11 -0.38 4.51
N MET A 157 12.07 -1.24 5.52
CA MET A 157 13.26 -1.86 6.10
C MET A 157 14.09 -2.68 5.10
N LEU A 158 13.45 -3.41 4.20
CA LEU A 158 14.09 -4.24 3.17
C LEU A 158 14.14 -3.58 1.78
N GLU A 159 14.03 -2.24 1.71
CA GLU A 159 14.08 -1.48 0.45
C GLU A 159 13.09 -2.01 -0.61
N PRO A 160 11.80 -2.09 -0.28
CA PRO A 160 10.82 -2.66 -1.19
C PRO A 160 10.69 -1.80 -2.46
N ARG A 161 10.49 -2.45 -3.60
CA ARG A 161 10.20 -1.76 -4.86
C ARG A 161 8.73 -1.31 -4.95
N ILE A 162 7.86 -1.96 -4.17
CA ILE A 162 6.41 -1.69 -4.14
C ILE A 162 5.99 -1.49 -2.68
N ILE A 163 5.27 -0.43 -2.39
CA ILE A 163 4.60 -0.20 -1.10
C ILE A 163 3.10 -0.24 -1.34
N LEU A 164 2.42 -1.08 -0.59
CA LEU A 164 0.96 -1.19 -0.61
C LEU A 164 0.40 -0.68 0.71
N ALA A 165 -0.51 0.28 0.63
CA ALA A 165 -1.15 0.89 1.79
C ALA A 165 -2.66 0.64 1.75
N ASP A 166 -3.17 -0.11 2.74
CA ASP A 166 -4.60 -0.40 2.89
C ASP A 166 -5.19 0.53 3.93
N GLU A 167 -5.98 1.51 3.48
CA GLU A 167 -6.65 2.54 4.31
C GLU A 167 -5.70 3.16 5.37
N PRO A 168 -4.50 3.66 4.99
CA PRO A 168 -3.43 3.97 5.94
C PRO A 168 -3.76 5.11 6.92
N THR A 169 -4.86 5.83 6.69
CA THR A 169 -5.32 6.95 7.52
C THR A 169 -6.68 6.72 8.15
N GLY A 170 -7.32 5.57 7.89
CA GLY A 170 -8.71 5.30 8.28
C GLY A 170 -8.98 5.29 9.79
N SER A 171 -7.94 5.08 10.62
CA SER A 171 -8.02 5.09 12.09
C SER A 171 -7.42 6.34 12.74
N LEU A 172 -7.05 7.37 11.94
CA LEU A 172 -6.32 8.54 12.40
C LEU A 172 -7.19 9.81 12.30
N ASP A 173 -6.90 10.79 13.14
CA ASP A 173 -7.42 12.15 12.96
C ASP A 173 -6.86 12.80 11.68
N SER A 174 -7.56 13.83 11.18
CA SER A 174 -7.22 14.46 9.88
C SER A 174 -5.82 15.05 9.82
N HIS A 175 -5.31 15.63 10.92
CA HIS A 175 -3.98 16.23 10.95
C HIS A 175 -2.89 15.15 10.90
N THR A 176 -3.03 14.13 11.72
CA THR A 176 -2.13 12.97 11.76
C THR A 176 -2.16 12.18 10.44
N GLY A 177 -3.36 11.99 9.88
CA GLY A 177 -3.56 11.35 8.58
C GLY A 177 -2.80 12.06 7.45
N GLN A 178 -2.86 13.40 7.39
CA GLN A 178 -2.10 14.16 6.40
C GLN A 178 -0.57 13.99 6.56
N ALA A 179 -0.07 13.89 7.79
CA ALA A 179 1.35 13.63 8.02
C ALA A 179 1.77 12.25 7.50
N VAL A 180 0.93 11.23 7.71
CA VAL A 180 1.14 9.87 7.17
C VAL A 180 1.12 9.86 5.65
N LEU A 181 0.16 10.55 5.01
CA LEU A 181 0.09 10.66 3.54
C LEU A 181 1.33 11.31 2.94
N ARG A 182 1.85 12.38 3.58
CA ARG A 182 3.11 13.00 3.17
C ARG A 182 4.31 12.04 3.28
N LEU A 183 4.35 11.19 4.31
CA LEU A 183 5.39 10.16 4.43
C LEU A 183 5.30 9.12 3.31
N LEU A 184 4.09 8.63 2.99
CA LEU A 184 3.89 7.72 1.87
C LEU A 184 4.30 8.35 0.53
N ARG A 185 3.99 9.65 0.29
CA ARG A 185 4.45 10.36 -0.90
C ARG A 185 5.98 10.40 -0.97
N ARG A 186 6.64 10.69 0.16
CA ARG A 186 8.11 10.70 0.24
C ARG A 186 8.73 9.33 -0.06
N CYS A 187 8.02 8.22 0.15
CA CYS A 187 8.51 6.90 -0.25
C CYS A 187 8.72 6.81 -1.77
N CYS A 188 7.85 7.42 -2.58
CA CYS A 188 8.10 7.55 -4.02
C CYS A 188 9.27 8.48 -4.31
N ASP A 189 9.29 9.67 -3.69
CA ASP A 189 10.19 10.76 -4.04
C ASP A 189 11.64 10.51 -3.60
N HIS A 190 11.86 9.73 -2.52
CA HIS A 190 13.17 9.56 -1.90
C HIS A 190 13.66 8.11 -1.80
N HIS A 191 12.77 7.13 -1.95
CA HIS A 191 13.12 5.70 -1.88
C HIS A 191 12.86 4.95 -3.19
N ASP A 192 12.55 5.67 -4.28
CA ASP A 192 12.24 5.09 -5.60
C ASP A 192 11.17 3.98 -5.54
N ALA A 193 10.34 3.98 -4.50
CA ALA A 193 9.30 3.00 -4.32
C ALA A 193 8.05 3.37 -5.13
N THR A 194 7.42 2.38 -5.75
CA THR A 194 6.08 2.53 -6.35
C THR A 194 5.05 2.34 -5.25
N VAL A 195 4.13 3.27 -5.09
CA VAL A 195 3.10 3.20 -4.04
C VAL A 195 1.73 2.93 -4.66
N MET A 196 1.03 1.92 -4.15
CA MET A 196 -0.40 1.73 -4.40
C MET A 196 -1.15 1.84 -3.08
N MET A 197 -2.04 2.81 -2.98
CA MET A 197 -2.84 3.07 -1.78
C MET A 197 -4.31 2.82 -2.07
N VAL A 198 -4.94 1.98 -1.26
CA VAL A 198 -6.40 1.84 -1.23
C VAL A 198 -6.97 2.80 -0.21
N THR A 199 -8.01 3.55 -0.60
CA THR A 199 -8.75 4.42 0.31
C THR A 199 -10.17 4.66 -0.19
N HIS A 200 -11.07 5.00 0.72
CA HIS A 200 -12.41 5.51 0.39
C HIS A 200 -12.50 7.05 0.52
N ASP A 201 -11.45 7.70 1.03
CA ASP A 201 -11.40 9.17 1.17
C ASP A 201 -10.74 9.81 -0.06
N ILE A 202 -11.52 10.58 -0.83
CA ILE A 202 -11.05 11.30 -2.01
C ILE A 202 -9.95 12.33 -1.68
N LYS A 203 -9.92 12.87 -0.44
CA LYS A 203 -8.86 13.80 -0.03
C LYS A 203 -7.54 13.05 0.18
N ALA A 204 -7.61 11.85 0.76
CA ALA A 204 -6.45 10.99 0.90
C ALA A 204 -5.97 10.51 -0.49
N ALA A 205 -6.89 10.13 -1.38
CA ALA A 205 -6.57 9.73 -2.75
C ALA A 205 -5.82 10.83 -3.53
N GLY A 206 -6.12 12.10 -3.22
CA GLY A 206 -5.50 13.26 -3.88
C GLY A 206 -4.00 13.42 -3.70
N VAL A 207 -3.32 12.60 -2.89
CA VAL A 207 -1.86 12.59 -2.75
C VAL A 207 -1.18 11.78 -3.87
N GLY A 208 -1.92 10.90 -4.55
CA GLY A 208 -1.45 10.10 -5.66
C GLY A 208 -1.31 10.90 -6.96
N ASP A 209 -0.56 10.35 -7.89
CA ASP A 209 -0.40 10.89 -9.26
C ASP A 209 -1.59 10.49 -10.14
N ARG A 210 -2.21 9.33 -9.84
CA ARG A 210 -3.26 8.69 -10.64
C ARG A 210 -4.31 8.06 -9.75
N LEU A 211 -5.55 8.05 -10.23
CA LEU A 211 -6.70 7.46 -9.57
C LEU A 211 -7.27 6.30 -10.39
N LEU A 212 -7.35 5.13 -9.78
CA LEU A 212 -8.09 3.97 -10.27
C LEU A 212 -9.39 3.83 -9.48
N VAL A 213 -10.50 3.59 -10.15
CA VAL A 213 -11.78 3.35 -9.49
C VAL A 213 -12.28 1.94 -9.80
N LEU A 214 -12.45 1.14 -8.74
CA LEU A 214 -13.03 -0.19 -8.81
C LEU A 214 -14.52 -0.16 -8.45
N LYS A 215 -15.32 -0.84 -9.26
CA LYS A 215 -16.74 -1.07 -8.99
C LYS A 215 -17.12 -2.49 -9.44
N ASP A 216 -17.75 -3.25 -8.53
CA ASP A 216 -18.25 -4.61 -8.81
C ASP A 216 -17.17 -5.53 -9.44
N GLY A 217 -15.95 -5.47 -8.92
CA GLY A 217 -14.81 -6.26 -9.38
C GLY A 217 -14.15 -5.76 -10.68
N ARG A 218 -14.60 -4.65 -11.27
CA ARG A 218 -14.09 -4.10 -12.53
C ARG A 218 -13.44 -2.74 -12.34
N LEU A 219 -12.43 -2.46 -13.16
CA LEU A 219 -11.87 -1.11 -13.29
C LEU A 219 -12.82 -0.28 -14.16
N VAL A 220 -13.43 0.76 -13.56
CA VAL A 220 -14.41 1.63 -14.25
C VAL A 220 -13.86 3.01 -14.57
N ASP A 221 -12.76 3.42 -13.94
CA ASP A 221 -12.12 4.70 -14.19
C ASP A 221 -10.61 4.58 -13.92
N ASP A 222 -9.82 5.27 -14.74
CA ASP A 222 -8.37 5.29 -14.71
C ASP A 222 -7.89 6.61 -15.31
N ARG A 223 -7.48 7.56 -14.45
CA ARG A 223 -7.13 8.92 -14.88
C ARG A 223 -6.07 9.57 -14.00
N ALA A 224 -5.35 10.52 -14.58
CA ALA A 224 -4.40 11.35 -13.82
C ALA A 224 -5.13 12.16 -12.74
N MET A 225 -4.52 12.32 -11.56
CA MET A 225 -5.11 13.07 -10.45
C MET A 225 -5.30 14.56 -10.80
N SER A 226 -4.48 15.13 -11.68
CA SER A 226 -4.63 16.49 -12.19
C SER A 226 -5.99 16.72 -12.88
N GLU A 227 -6.55 15.71 -13.54
CA GLU A 227 -7.87 15.78 -14.18
C GLU A 227 -9.01 15.77 -13.15
N VAL A 228 -8.82 15.05 -12.03
CA VAL A 228 -9.78 15.00 -10.91
C VAL A 228 -9.87 16.35 -10.21
N THR A 229 -8.73 16.98 -9.97
CA THR A 229 -8.64 18.28 -9.26
C THR A 229 -9.00 19.48 -10.15
N GLY A 230 -8.72 19.41 -11.46
CA GLY A 230 -9.02 20.46 -12.45
C GLY A 230 -10.52 20.64 -12.72
N THR A 231 -11.31 19.57 -12.63
CA THR A 231 -12.77 19.64 -12.86
C THR A 231 -13.53 20.40 -11.77
N ARG A 232 -12.93 20.65 -10.60
CA ARG A 232 -13.56 21.45 -9.52
C ARG A 232 -13.39 22.97 -9.68
N THR A 233 -12.45 23.43 -10.51
CA THR A 233 -12.18 24.88 -10.69
C THR A 233 -13.09 25.53 -11.73
N VAL A 234 -13.73 24.77 -12.64
CA VAL A 234 -14.59 25.31 -13.71
C VAL A 234 -16.04 25.45 -13.29
N GLY A 235 -16.50 24.75 -12.23
CA GLY A 235 -17.89 24.79 -11.76
C GLY A 235 -18.21 25.91 -10.75
N ALA A 236 -17.21 26.69 -10.29
CA ALA A 236 -17.41 27.70 -9.24
C ALA A 236 -17.51 29.15 -9.77
N VAL A 237 -17.43 29.38 -11.09
CA VAL A 237 -17.41 30.72 -11.67
C VAL A 237 -18.74 31.10 -12.36
N GLU A 238 -19.67 30.16 -12.58
CA GLU A 238 -20.96 30.47 -13.26
C GLU A 238 -22.15 30.67 -12.33
N ALA A 239 -21.97 30.82 -11.02
CA ALA A 239 -23.08 31.09 -10.08
C ALA A 239 -23.04 32.49 -9.44
N ALA A 240 -22.41 33.49 -10.10
CA ALA A 240 -22.41 34.89 -9.69
C ALA A 240 -22.45 35.79 -10.93
N SER A 241 -23.63 35.85 -11.57
CA SER A 241 -24.03 36.95 -12.45
C SER A 241 -25.54 37.12 -12.41
#